data_b37c306870a3b31a8044b6326e9523d3
#
_entry.id   b37c306870a3b31a8044b6326e9523d3
#
_cell.length_a   1.000
_cell.length_b   1.000
_cell.length_c   1.000
_cell.angle_alpha   90.00
_cell.angle_beta   90.00
_cell.angle_gamma   90.00
#
_symmetry.space_group_name_H-M   'P 1'
#
loop_
_entity.id
_entity.type
_entity.pdbx_description
1 polymer ?
#
loop_
_entity_poly.entity_id
_entity_poly.type
_entity_poly.pdbx_seq_one_letter_code
_entity_poly.pdbx_strand_id
1 'polypeptide(L)'
;MPTLKDSGSLTPHYLAVFVAVLGFSLVAPFFPHYVMDLGASYTMLGFIVSVYGAVQLLTQIPIGRLSDQMGRKKILLLGLATFSVLPLFYIYANSADSLLFIRALGGLGASAVWPIAMALIIDQAKAENRGAAMGRYNAAFFSALALGPLIGGMLYDHLGLNAPFYLWAILGAASYLLVYLRINEPEKKSVMMGSLPSRGNEKLIAPGYYITFLACSSVVLWAGVVGGFNFTMLPSYAAGLGFNATDVGIIYLVYGGSTALFNIYFGRQADRGAKKRLIFTGCLLGALSFAALPLANGMITVTLLFAGLGMGLGMANPAAAALIADTTSASRRGEVYGIFNTARMSGVVIGPLIAGLTADLQGVEGSVRAFTLLAVAITVLTLSIRESNKAKYK
;
A
#
# COMPACT_ATOMS: atom_id res chain seq x y z
N MET A 1 38.19 -20.18 -20.45
CA MET A 1 36.70 -20.35 -20.38
C MET A 1 36.22 -19.62 -19.17
N PRO A 2 35.50 -18.49 -19.28
CA PRO A 2 34.86 -17.85 -18.13
C PRO A 2 33.60 -18.64 -17.81
N THR A 3 33.57 -19.17 -16.60
CA THR A 3 32.39 -19.79 -16.02
C THR A 3 31.20 -18.81 -16.05
N LEU A 4 30.16 -19.18 -16.78
CA LEU A 4 28.84 -18.56 -16.72
C LEU A 4 28.37 -18.68 -15.27
N LYS A 5 28.68 -17.66 -14.42
CA LYS A 5 27.97 -17.46 -13.18
C LYS A 5 26.51 -17.20 -13.56
N ASP A 6 25.66 -18.17 -13.30
CA ASP A 6 24.22 -18.08 -13.38
C ASP A 6 23.78 -16.71 -12.88
N SER A 7 23.09 -15.97 -13.74
CA SER A 7 22.33 -14.80 -13.33
C SER A 7 21.28 -15.30 -12.36
N GLY A 8 21.57 -15.20 -11.06
CA GLY A 8 20.78 -15.78 -9.98
C GLY A 8 19.30 -15.47 -10.15
N SER A 9 18.48 -16.50 -10.07
CA SER A 9 17.03 -16.38 -10.15
C SER A 9 16.53 -15.35 -9.12
N LEU A 10 15.72 -14.36 -9.54
CA LEU A 10 15.08 -13.39 -8.63
C LEU A 10 13.95 -14.00 -7.81
N THR A 11 13.64 -15.28 -7.98
CA THR A 11 12.59 -16.01 -7.25
C THR A 11 12.73 -15.90 -5.73
N PRO A 12 13.94 -16.03 -5.11
CA PRO A 12 14.07 -15.86 -3.67
C PRO A 12 13.67 -14.45 -3.17
N HIS A 13 13.88 -13.42 -3.98
CA HIS A 13 13.49 -12.04 -3.64
C HIS A 13 11.97 -11.89 -3.59
N TYR A 14 11.27 -12.41 -4.61
CA TYR A 14 9.80 -12.36 -4.65
C TYR A 14 9.18 -13.17 -3.52
N LEU A 15 9.75 -14.35 -3.23
CA LEU A 15 9.29 -15.19 -2.14
C LEU A 15 9.52 -14.53 -0.76
N ALA A 16 10.68 -13.89 -0.55
CA ALA A 16 10.96 -13.15 0.68
C ALA A 16 9.96 -12.00 0.88
N VAL A 17 9.66 -11.25 -0.18
CA VAL A 17 8.66 -10.18 -0.13
C VAL A 17 7.28 -10.74 0.16
N PHE A 18 6.86 -11.80 -0.53
CA PHE A 18 5.57 -12.45 -0.31
C PHE A 18 5.42 -12.87 1.16
N VAL A 19 6.40 -13.58 1.72
CA VAL A 19 6.38 -14.07 3.09
C VAL A 19 6.36 -12.94 4.11
N ALA A 20 7.15 -11.87 3.89
CA ALA A 20 7.19 -10.72 4.79
C ALA A 20 5.87 -9.93 4.77
N VAL A 21 5.28 -9.71 3.59
CA VAL A 21 3.98 -9.02 3.46
C VAL A 21 2.85 -9.86 4.02
N LEU A 22 2.87 -11.17 3.78
CA LEU A 22 1.88 -12.09 4.32
C LEU A 22 1.84 -11.98 5.84
N GLY A 23 3.00 -12.05 6.52
CA GLY A 23 3.08 -11.91 7.97
C GLY A 23 2.53 -10.58 8.47
N PHE A 24 2.93 -9.47 7.86
CA PHE A 24 2.45 -8.14 8.22
C PHE A 24 0.92 -7.99 8.08
N SER A 25 0.34 -8.57 7.04
CA SER A 25 -1.09 -8.41 6.72
C SER A 25 -2.03 -9.31 7.53
N LEU A 26 -1.51 -10.34 8.23
CA LEU A 26 -2.31 -11.24 9.06
C LEU A 26 -3.18 -10.51 10.08
N VAL A 27 -2.69 -9.40 10.64
CA VAL A 27 -3.34 -8.73 11.77
C VAL A 27 -4.50 -7.81 11.36
N ALA A 28 -4.63 -7.49 10.07
CA ALA A 28 -5.60 -6.51 9.60
C ALA A 28 -7.05 -6.76 10.03
N PRO A 29 -7.60 -7.99 10.02
CA PRO A 29 -9.02 -8.21 10.30
C PRO A 29 -9.41 -8.09 11.77
N PHE A 30 -8.48 -8.24 12.71
CA PHE A 30 -8.79 -8.21 14.15
C PHE A 30 -8.07 -7.10 14.91
N PHE A 31 -7.10 -6.42 14.29
CA PHE A 31 -6.28 -5.42 14.95
C PHE A 31 -7.08 -4.29 15.62
N PRO A 32 -8.16 -3.73 15.02
CA PRO A 32 -8.98 -2.74 15.69
C PRO A 32 -9.63 -3.25 16.98
N HIS A 33 -10.16 -4.48 17.00
CA HIS A 33 -10.73 -5.09 18.20
C HIS A 33 -9.68 -5.22 19.29
N TYR A 34 -8.52 -5.75 18.94
CA TYR A 34 -7.41 -5.86 19.87
C TYR A 34 -7.00 -4.52 20.52
N VAL A 35 -6.97 -3.44 19.72
CA VAL A 35 -6.67 -2.09 20.25
C VAL A 35 -7.80 -1.58 21.15
N MET A 36 -9.06 -1.80 20.77
CA MET A 36 -10.22 -1.38 21.55
C MET A 36 -10.34 -2.18 22.87
N ASP A 37 -9.99 -3.46 22.90
CA ASP A 37 -9.96 -4.30 24.10
C ASP A 37 -8.94 -3.80 25.13
N LEU A 38 -7.92 -3.06 24.71
CA LEU A 38 -6.97 -2.36 25.58
C LEU A 38 -7.48 -0.98 26.06
N GLY A 39 -8.75 -0.68 25.85
CA GLY A 39 -9.41 0.56 26.31
C GLY A 39 -9.12 1.80 25.45
N ALA A 40 -8.61 1.64 24.22
CA ALA A 40 -8.37 2.75 23.31
C ALA A 40 -9.66 3.30 22.71
N SER A 41 -9.69 4.61 22.38
CA SER A 41 -10.71 5.20 21.54
C SER A 41 -10.45 4.93 20.05
N TYR A 42 -11.42 5.18 19.18
CA TYR A 42 -11.22 5.11 17.72
C TYR A 42 -10.17 6.13 17.23
N THR A 43 -10.11 7.30 17.85
CA THR A 43 -9.06 8.29 17.56
C THR A 43 -7.67 7.73 17.89
N MET A 44 -7.52 7.08 19.04
CA MET A 44 -6.26 6.44 19.42
C MET A 44 -5.90 5.29 18.47
N LEU A 45 -6.87 4.46 18.05
CA LEU A 45 -6.69 3.47 17.00
C LEU A 45 -6.18 4.12 15.71
N GLY A 46 -6.78 5.24 15.29
CA GLY A 46 -6.33 6.03 14.15
C GLY A 46 -4.88 6.48 14.27
N PHE A 47 -4.47 6.97 15.44
CA PHE A 47 -3.06 7.34 15.71
C PHE A 47 -2.12 6.14 15.65
N ILE A 48 -2.49 5.02 16.27
CA ILE A 48 -1.69 3.78 16.30
C ILE A 48 -1.46 3.25 14.87
N VAL A 49 -2.45 3.31 14.00
CA VAL A 49 -2.30 2.89 12.62
C VAL A 49 -1.49 3.91 11.81
N SER A 50 -1.76 5.20 12.01
CA SER A 50 -1.10 6.29 11.27
C SER A 50 0.38 6.42 11.58
N VAL A 51 0.80 6.22 12.84
CA VAL A 51 2.20 6.36 13.24
C VAL A 51 3.12 5.41 12.48
N TYR A 52 2.66 4.20 12.16
CA TYR A 52 3.41 3.26 11.32
C TYR A 52 3.73 3.85 9.95
N GLY A 53 2.71 4.37 9.26
CA GLY A 53 2.88 4.99 7.95
C GLY A 53 3.68 6.30 8.00
N ALA A 54 3.47 7.12 9.04
CA ALA A 54 4.19 8.38 9.24
C ALA A 54 5.69 8.14 9.46
N VAL A 55 6.05 7.23 10.36
CA VAL A 55 7.46 6.86 10.61
C VAL A 55 8.09 6.28 9.34
N GLN A 56 7.39 5.39 8.65
CA GLN A 56 7.86 4.85 7.38
C GLN A 56 8.11 5.95 6.35
N LEU A 57 7.18 6.88 6.17
CA LEU A 57 7.28 7.99 5.23
C LEU A 57 8.49 8.89 5.53
N LEU A 58 8.70 9.23 6.80
CA LEU A 58 9.79 10.11 7.22
C LEU A 58 11.17 9.42 7.13
N THR A 59 11.23 8.12 7.38
CA THR A 59 12.51 7.39 7.51
C THR A 59 12.93 6.66 6.23
N GLN A 60 12.04 6.44 5.27
CA GLN A 60 12.37 5.68 4.05
C GLN A 60 13.51 6.31 3.21
N ILE A 61 13.61 7.65 3.16
CA ILE A 61 14.68 8.33 2.40
C ILE A 61 16.04 8.19 3.15
N PRO A 62 16.16 8.55 4.44
CA PRO A 62 17.42 8.37 5.16
C PRO A 62 17.85 6.90 5.22
N ILE A 63 16.94 5.96 5.44
CA ILE A 63 17.26 4.52 5.45
C ILE A 63 17.65 4.03 4.06
N GLY A 64 17.00 4.52 2.99
CA GLY A 64 17.40 4.25 1.62
C GLY A 64 18.85 4.68 1.35
N ARG A 65 19.23 5.91 1.72
CA ARG A 65 20.61 6.40 1.60
C ARG A 65 21.59 5.58 2.42
N LEU A 66 21.22 5.19 3.63
CA LEU A 66 22.03 4.32 4.48
C LEU A 66 22.24 2.95 3.82
N SER A 67 21.23 2.39 3.15
CA SER A 67 21.35 1.13 2.42
C SER A 67 22.30 1.21 1.22
N ASP A 68 22.35 2.36 0.55
CA ASP A 68 23.30 2.58 -0.56
C ASP A 68 24.77 2.61 -0.06
N GLN A 69 24.99 3.07 1.18
CA GLN A 69 26.33 3.14 1.79
C GLN A 69 26.75 1.81 2.43
N MET A 70 25.89 1.23 3.27
CA MET A 70 26.22 0.04 4.08
C MET A 70 25.97 -1.29 3.36
N GLY A 71 25.23 -1.27 2.25
CA GLY A 71 24.77 -2.45 1.53
C GLY A 71 23.28 -2.72 1.73
N ARG A 72 22.58 -3.00 0.63
CA ARG A 72 21.12 -3.17 0.62
C ARG A 72 20.67 -4.41 1.38
N LYS A 73 21.40 -5.53 1.22
CA LYS A 73 21.09 -6.77 1.94
C LYS A 73 21.17 -6.59 3.46
N LYS A 74 22.17 -5.86 3.96
CA LYS A 74 22.34 -5.65 5.41
C LYS A 74 21.15 -4.89 6.01
N ILE A 75 20.73 -3.80 5.36
CA ILE A 75 19.62 -2.99 5.85
C ILE A 75 18.29 -3.75 5.72
N LEU A 76 18.10 -4.52 4.63
CA LEU A 76 16.94 -5.40 4.47
C LEU A 76 16.86 -6.44 5.60
N LEU A 77 17.98 -7.07 5.97
CA LEU A 77 18.05 -8.03 7.07
C LEU A 77 17.70 -7.39 8.42
N LEU A 78 18.15 -6.16 8.70
CA LEU A 78 17.75 -5.42 9.90
C LEU A 78 16.24 -5.19 9.94
N GLY A 79 15.64 -4.78 8.81
CA GLY A 79 14.19 -4.63 8.71
C GLY A 79 13.44 -5.94 8.90
N LEU A 80 13.90 -7.03 8.32
CA LEU A 80 13.28 -8.36 8.49
C LEU A 80 13.46 -8.91 9.91
N ALA A 81 14.57 -8.58 10.59
CA ALA A 81 14.75 -8.90 12.00
C ALA A 81 13.69 -8.19 12.87
N THR A 82 13.36 -6.92 12.58
CA THR A 82 12.24 -6.26 13.28
C THR A 82 10.92 -6.95 13.02
N PHE A 83 10.65 -7.45 11.81
CA PHE A 83 9.43 -8.20 11.48
C PHE A 83 9.38 -9.59 12.11
N SER A 84 10.53 -10.15 12.51
CA SER A 84 10.59 -11.43 13.23
C SER A 84 10.33 -11.25 14.74
N VAL A 85 10.82 -10.16 15.32
CA VAL A 85 10.83 -9.96 16.77
C VAL A 85 9.63 -9.13 17.20
N LEU A 86 9.29 -8.07 16.46
CA LEU A 86 8.27 -7.10 16.84
C LEU A 86 6.87 -7.73 17.03
N PRO A 87 6.42 -8.73 16.24
CA PRO A 87 5.13 -9.38 16.49
C PRO A 87 5.00 -9.97 17.88
N LEU A 88 6.09 -10.43 18.50
CA LEU A 88 6.07 -10.97 19.85
C LEU A 88 5.75 -9.90 20.91
N PHE A 89 6.15 -8.65 20.69
CA PHE A 89 5.82 -7.55 21.61
C PHE A 89 4.32 -7.20 21.60
N TYR A 90 3.60 -7.45 20.48
CA TYR A 90 2.16 -7.30 20.50
C TYR A 90 1.47 -8.24 21.47
N ILE A 91 2.00 -9.46 21.68
CA ILE A 91 1.42 -10.46 22.61
C ILE A 91 1.48 -9.97 24.05
N TYR A 92 2.50 -9.18 24.39
CA TYR A 92 2.72 -8.65 25.74
C TYR A 92 2.27 -7.19 25.92
N ALA A 93 1.71 -6.57 24.87
CA ALA A 93 1.21 -5.21 24.97
C ALA A 93 -0.04 -5.17 25.87
N ASN A 94 -0.01 -4.29 26.87
CA ASN A 94 -1.06 -4.15 27.89
C ASN A 94 -1.70 -2.75 27.90
N SER A 95 -1.35 -1.90 26.95
CA SER A 95 -1.89 -0.54 26.80
C SER A 95 -1.83 -0.06 25.36
N ALA A 96 -2.70 0.89 25.02
CA ALA A 96 -2.70 1.54 23.70
C ALA A 96 -1.37 2.28 23.42
N ASP A 97 -0.73 2.85 24.44
CA ASP A 97 0.56 3.54 24.30
C ASP A 97 1.68 2.56 23.93
N SER A 98 1.67 1.35 24.50
CA SER A 98 2.63 0.31 24.10
C SER A 98 2.47 -0.07 22.64
N LEU A 99 1.22 -0.18 22.14
CA LEU A 99 0.94 -0.44 20.73
C LEU A 99 1.38 0.71 19.82
N LEU A 100 1.23 1.96 20.26
CA LEU A 100 1.72 3.12 19.52
C LEU A 100 3.23 3.04 19.31
N PHE A 101 3.99 2.71 20.39
CA PHE A 101 5.43 2.56 20.30
C PHE A 101 5.84 1.38 19.40
N ILE A 102 5.19 0.22 19.53
CA ILE A 102 5.44 -0.95 18.69
C ILE A 102 5.17 -0.63 17.22
N ARG A 103 4.08 0.09 16.91
CA ARG A 103 3.76 0.54 15.55
C ARG A 103 4.79 1.51 14.99
N ALA A 104 5.32 2.43 15.79
CA ALA A 104 6.39 3.33 15.37
C ALA A 104 7.66 2.54 14.99
N LEU A 105 8.08 1.57 15.81
CA LEU A 105 9.19 0.67 15.47
C LEU A 105 8.90 -0.17 14.24
N GLY A 106 7.66 -0.62 14.06
CA GLY A 106 7.22 -1.33 12.85
C GLY A 106 7.34 -0.49 11.59
N GLY A 107 7.00 0.80 11.65
CA GLY A 107 7.18 1.76 10.56
C GLY A 107 8.66 1.94 10.18
N LEU A 108 9.54 1.99 11.17
CA LEU A 108 10.99 2.02 10.95
C LEU A 108 11.48 0.74 10.25
N GLY A 109 11.04 -0.44 10.71
CA GLY A 109 11.33 -1.71 10.05
C GLY A 109 10.82 -1.76 8.62
N ALA A 110 9.60 -1.27 8.36
CA ALA A 110 8.99 -1.23 7.03
C ALA A 110 9.77 -0.36 6.04
N SER A 111 10.34 0.75 6.49
CA SER A 111 11.20 1.61 5.66
C SER A 111 12.51 0.90 5.24
N ALA A 112 12.97 -0.07 6.03
CA ALA A 112 14.12 -0.92 5.72
C ALA A 112 13.74 -2.16 4.90
N VAL A 113 12.45 -2.50 4.77
CA VAL A 113 12.02 -3.70 4.02
C VAL A 113 11.52 -3.32 2.63
N TRP A 114 10.42 -2.58 2.51
CA TRP A 114 9.70 -2.45 1.24
C TRP A 114 10.50 -1.73 0.15
N PRO A 115 11.01 -0.51 0.36
CA PRO A 115 11.75 0.19 -0.69
C PRO A 115 13.10 -0.48 -0.99
N ILE A 116 13.73 -1.10 0.00
CA ILE A 116 15.05 -1.73 -0.18
C ILE A 116 14.92 -3.07 -0.92
N ALA A 117 13.90 -3.87 -0.63
CA ALA A 117 13.63 -5.10 -1.39
C ALA A 117 13.35 -4.78 -2.87
N MET A 118 12.57 -3.73 -3.14
CA MET A 118 12.30 -3.25 -4.49
C MET A 118 13.59 -2.80 -5.20
N ALA A 119 14.41 -2.00 -4.52
CA ALA A 119 15.66 -1.51 -5.05
C ALA A 119 16.66 -2.67 -5.34
N LEU A 120 16.75 -3.64 -4.43
CA LEU A 120 17.59 -4.82 -4.57
C LEU A 120 17.21 -5.66 -5.81
N ILE A 121 15.89 -5.82 -6.05
CA ILE A 121 15.39 -6.50 -7.25
C ILE A 121 15.77 -5.74 -8.53
N ILE A 122 15.62 -4.41 -8.54
CA ILE A 122 15.97 -3.57 -9.71
C ILE A 122 17.46 -3.63 -10.00
N ASP A 123 18.33 -3.66 -8.97
CA ASP A 123 19.78 -3.71 -9.14
C ASP A 123 20.26 -5.02 -9.74
N GLN A 124 19.59 -6.13 -9.39
CA GLN A 124 19.95 -7.45 -9.89
C GLN A 124 19.23 -7.81 -11.20
N ALA A 125 18.16 -7.09 -11.55
CA ALA A 125 17.45 -7.30 -12.81
C ALA A 125 18.25 -6.74 -14.00
N LYS A 126 18.27 -7.50 -15.11
CA LYS A 126 18.78 -6.99 -16.39
C LYS A 126 17.94 -5.80 -16.84
N ALA A 127 18.57 -4.81 -17.48
CA ALA A 127 17.90 -3.55 -17.87
C ALA A 127 16.61 -3.79 -18.67
N GLU A 128 16.64 -4.77 -19.59
CA GLU A 128 15.52 -5.13 -20.46
C GLU A 128 14.35 -5.77 -19.67
N ASN A 129 14.63 -6.37 -18.51
CA ASN A 129 13.70 -7.15 -17.72
C ASN A 129 13.21 -6.42 -16.46
N ARG A 130 13.63 -5.19 -16.19
CA ARG A 130 13.25 -4.43 -14.97
C ARG A 130 11.75 -4.28 -14.82
N GLY A 131 11.04 -4.02 -15.90
CA GLY A 131 9.58 -3.92 -15.88
C GLY A 131 8.92 -5.24 -15.47
N ALA A 132 9.36 -6.36 -16.04
CA ALA A 132 8.85 -7.70 -15.68
C ALA A 132 9.21 -8.07 -14.22
N ALA A 133 10.40 -7.70 -13.76
CA ALA A 133 10.83 -7.92 -12.38
C ALA A 133 9.94 -7.15 -11.39
N MET A 134 9.63 -5.89 -11.68
CA MET A 134 8.70 -5.07 -10.88
C MET A 134 7.27 -5.60 -10.92
N GLY A 135 6.82 -6.11 -12.08
CA GLY A 135 5.53 -6.77 -12.19
C GLY A 135 5.41 -7.98 -11.25
N ARG A 136 6.45 -8.83 -11.19
CA ARG A 136 6.50 -10.00 -10.29
C ARG A 136 6.60 -9.58 -8.81
N TYR A 137 7.37 -8.53 -8.50
CA TYR A 137 7.41 -7.94 -7.15
C TYR A 137 6.00 -7.52 -6.71
N ASN A 138 5.30 -6.74 -7.54
CA ASN A 138 3.94 -6.28 -7.24
C ASN A 138 2.96 -7.45 -7.12
N ALA A 139 3.07 -8.48 -7.96
CA ALA A 139 2.24 -9.67 -7.87
C ALA A 139 2.46 -10.39 -6.52
N ALA A 140 3.72 -10.60 -6.10
CA ALA A 140 4.05 -11.19 -4.81
C ALA A 140 3.50 -10.34 -3.65
N PHE A 141 3.72 -9.01 -3.68
CA PHE A 141 3.29 -8.08 -2.67
C PHE A 141 1.75 -8.06 -2.51
N PHE A 142 1.03 -7.84 -3.59
CA PHE A 142 -0.44 -7.71 -3.53
C PHE A 142 -1.15 -9.04 -3.29
N SER A 143 -0.61 -10.16 -3.77
CA SER A 143 -1.15 -11.49 -3.45
C SER A 143 -1.03 -11.79 -1.96
N ALA A 144 0.12 -11.48 -1.35
CA ALA A 144 0.31 -11.66 0.09
C ALA A 144 -0.60 -10.73 0.90
N LEU A 145 -0.75 -9.46 0.46
CA LEU A 145 -1.61 -8.48 1.11
C LEU A 145 -3.11 -8.90 1.05
N ALA A 146 -3.52 -9.59 0.00
CA ALA A 146 -4.89 -10.09 -0.14
C ALA A 146 -5.13 -11.38 0.66
N LEU A 147 -4.16 -12.30 0.69
CA LEU A 147 -4.30 -13.61 1.36
C LEU A 147 -4.10 -13.51 2.88
N GLY A 148 -3.21 -12.61 3.34
CA GLY A 148 -2.86 -12.51 4.76
C GLY A 148 -4.05 -12.27 5.68
N PRO A 149 -4.93 -11.31 5.40
CA PRO A 149 -6.09 -11.06 6.26
C PRO A 149 -7.01 -12.29 6.39
N LEU A 150 -7.22 -13.06 5.32
CA LEU A 150 -8.02 -14.28 5.39
C LEU A 150 -7.36 -15.30 6.33
N ILE A 151 -6.07 -15.56 6.15
CA ILE A 151 -5.32 -16.50 7.01
C ILE A 151 -5.30 -15.98 8.45
N GLY A 152 -5.07 -14.69 8.63
CA GLY A 152 -5.05 -14.05 9.95
C GLY A 152 -6.38 -14.12 10.67
N GLY A 153 -7.48 -13.86 9.97
CA GLY A 153 -8.84 -13.99 10.50
C GLY A 153 -9.15 -15.42 10.94
N MET A 154 -8.86 -16.40 10.08
CA MET A 154 -9.02 -17.83 10.43
C MET A 154 -8.21 -18.23 11.67
N LEU A 155 -6.95 -17.79 11.76
CA LEU A 155 -6.12 -18.08 12.93
C LEU A 155 -6.67 -17.42 14.20
N TYR A 156 -7.13 -16.19 14.10
CA TYR A 156 -7.71 -15.45 15.22
C TYR A 156 -8.98 -16.14 15.73
N ASP A 157 -9.91 -16.49 14.83
CA ASP A 157 -11.19 -17.10 15.20
C ASP A 157 -11.04 -18.52 15.77
N HIS A 158 -10.08 -19.31 15.29
CA HIS A 158 -9.93 -20.71 15.71
C HIS A 158 -8.86 -20.93 16.78
N LEU A 159 -7.80 -20.13 16.82
CA LEU A 159 -6.65 -20.32 17.71
C LEU A 159 -6.40 -19.12 18.64
N GLY A 160 -7.23 -18.06 18.54
CA GLY A 160 -7.18 -16.89 19.39
C GLY A 160 -6.15 -15.84 18.99
N LEU A 161 -6.10 -14.75 19.76
CA LEU A 161 -5.36 -13.51 19.49
C LEU A 161 -3.87 -13.73 19.17
N ASN A 162 -3.21 -14.63 19.89
CA ASN A 162 -1.75 -14.76 19.80
C ASN A 162 -1.28 -15.51 18.55
N ALA A 163 -2.11 -16.38 17.97
CA ALA A 163 -1.72 -17.23 16.85
C ALA A 163 -1.28 -16.46 15.59
N PRO A 164 -1.97 -15.41 15.14
CA PRO A 164 -1.52 -14.59 14.01
C PRO A 164 -0.17 -13.90 14.28
N PHE A 165 0.10 -13.45 15.51
CA PHE A 165 1.38 -12.81 15.86
C PHE A 165 2.54 -13.82 15.85
N TYR A 166 2.33 -15.05 16.36
CA TYR A 166 3.33 -16.11 16.25
C TYR A 166 3.61 -16.48 14.81
N LEU A 167 2.57 -16.63 13.98
CA LEU A 167 2.79 -16.89 12.56
C LEU A 167 3.53 -15.74 11.88
N TRP A 168 3.20 -14.47 12.19
CA TRP A 168 3.94 -13.32 11.65
C TRP A 168 5.41 -13.37 12.04
N ALA A 169 5.75 -13.65 13.31
CA ALA A 169 7.14 -13.78 13.76
C ALA A 169 7.88 -14.91 13.01
N ILE A 170 7.24 -16.06 12.82
CA ILE A 170 7.79 -17.19 12.07
C ILE A 170 8.03 -16.82 10.60
N LEU A 171 7.07 -16.19 9.96
CA LEU A 171 7.19 -15.74 8.57
C LEU A 171 8.27 -14.66 8.42
N GLY A 172 8.37 -13.74 9.38
CA GLY A 172 9.46 -12.76 9.44
C GLY A 172 10.84 -13.44 9.52
N ALA A 173 11.00 -14.43 10.40
CA ALA A 173 12.22 -15.20 10.55
C ALA A 173 12.52 -16.03 9.27
N ALA A 174 11.51 -16.64 8.67
CA ALA A 174 11.66 -17.38 7.43
C ALA A 174 12.12 -16.45 6.27
N SER A 175 11.52 -15.25 6.16
CA SER A 175 11.96 -14.26 5.18
C SER A 175 13.38 -13.79 5.45
N TYR A 176 13.75 -13.53 6.71
CA TYR A 176 15.11 -13.19 7.11
C TYR A 176 16.11 -14.28 6.67
N LEU A 177 15.84 -15.54 7.02
CA LEU A 177 16.70 -16.68 6.66
C LEU A 177 16.81 -16.85 5.14
N LEU A 178 15.70 -16.68 4.41
CA LEU A 178 15.70 -16.78 2.96
C LEU A 178 16.61 -15.71 2.33
N VAL A 179 16.50 -14.45 2.80
CA VAL A 179 17.34 -13.34 2.35
C VAL A 179 18.82 -13.60 2.74
N TYR A 180 19.07 -14.03 3.98
CA TYR A 180 20.41 -14.29 4.47
C TYR A 180 21.12 -15.37 3.65
N LEU A 181 20.45 -16.49 3.36
CA LEU A 181 21.03 -17.67 2.73
C LEU A 181 21.03 -17.61 1.20
N ARG A 182 20.07 -16.96 0.56
CA ARG A 182 19.83 -17.07 -0.88
C ARG A 182 20.05 -15.79 -1.68
N ILE A 183 20.13 -14.65 -1.01
CA ILE A 183 20.30 -13.37 -1.69
C ILE A 183 21.71 -12.86 -1.44
N ASN A 184 22.43 -12.55 -2.50
CA ASN A 184 23.75 -11.93 -2.41
C ASN A 184 23.63 -10.41 -2.46
N GLU A 185 24.57 -9.72 -1.78
CA GLU A 185 24.72 -8.27 -1.96
C GLU A 185 25.09 -8.01 -3.42
N PRO A 186 24.41 -7.13 -4.14
CA PRO A 186 24.82 -6.75 -5.48
C PRO A 186 26.22 -6.12 -5.41
N GLU A 187 27.08 -6.49 -6.35
CA GLU A 187 28.36 -5.79 -6.51
C GLU A 187 28.07 -4.30 -6.61
N LYS A 188 28.74 -3.49 -5.77
CA LYS A 188 28.66 -2.03 -5.88
C LYS A 188 29.12 -1.67 -7.30
N LYS A 189 28.20 -1.62 -8.24
CA LYS A 189 28.45 -0.82 -9.42
C LYS A 189 28.70 0.56 -8.86
N SER A 190 29.93 1.04 -8.96
CA SER A 190 30.21 2.46 -8.86
C SER A 190 29.24 3.10 -9.83
N VAL A 191 28.06 3.49 -9.31
CA VAL A 191 27.25 4.47 -9.99
C VAL A 191 28.19 5.65 -9.98
N MET A 192 29.00 5.77 -11.04
CA MET A 192 29.40 7.10 -11.44
C MET A 192 28.13 7.89 -11.29
N MET A 193 28.15 8.83 -10.39
CA MET A 193 27.18 9.91 -10.30
C MET A 193 27.29 10.61 -11.66
N GLY A 194 26.81 9.86 -12.68
CA GLY A 194 26.58 10.37 -14.00
C GLY A 194 25.73 11.59 -13.72
N SER A 195 26.29 12.72 -14.00
CA SER A 195 25.70 14.03 -13.94
C SER A 195 24.20 13.87 -14.03
N LEU A 196 23.52 14.16 -12.92
CA LEU A 196 22.05 14.35 -12.94
C LEU A 196 21.80 15.08 -14.25
N PRO A 197 20.99 14.54 -15.18
CA PRO A 197 20.77 15.19 -16.45
C PRO A 197 20.51 16.65 -16.09
N SER A 198 21.31 17.54 -16.67
CA SER A 198 21.27 18.98 -16.42
C SER A 198 19.79 19.34 -16.24
N ARG A 199 19.44 19.87 -15.06
CA ARG A 199 18.10 20.39 -14.79
C ARG A 199 17.86 21.50 -15.81
N GLY A 200 17.49 21.12 -17.02
CA GLY A 200 17.03 22.06 -18.01
C GLY A 200 15.86 22.86 -17.40
N ASN A 201 15.64 24.06 -17.83
CA ASN A 201 14.54 24.94 -17.41
C ASN A 201 13.13 24.35 -17.73
N GLU A 202 13.03 23.04 -17.90
CA GLU A 202 11.79 22.34 -18.17
C GLU A 202 10.87 22.38 -16.94
N LYS A 203 9.64 22.86 -17.15
CA LYS A 203 8.63 22.88 -16.10
C LYS A 203 8.29 21.43 -15.68
N LEU A 204 8.10 21.21 -14.38
CA LEU A 204 7.78 19.90 -13.81
C LEU A 204 6.54 19.31 -14.47
N ILE A 205 5.52 20.14 -14.70
CA ILE A 205 4.24 19.79 -15.32
C ILE A 205 4.02 20.74 -16.49
N ALA A 206 3.51 20.20 -17.59
CA ALA A 206 3.18 20.98 -18.78
C ALA A 206 2.20 22.11 -18.44
N PRO A 207 2.40 23.32 -19.01
CA PRO A 207 1.50 24.44 -18.78
C PRO A 207 0.04 24.05 -19.08
N GLY A 208 -0.87 24.43 -18.17
CA GLY A 208 -2.31 24.10 -18.28
C GLY A 208 -2.73 22.74 -17.71
N TYR A 209 -1.80 21.90 -17.23
CA TYR A 209 -2.11 20.58 -16.63
C TYR A 209 -1.96 20.55 -15.10
N TYR A 210 -1.72 21.67 -14.41
CA TYR A 210 -1.59 21.70 -12.95
C TYR A 210 -2.84 21.19 -12.23
N ILE A 211 -4.03 21.58 -12.67
CA ILE A 211 -5.30 21.12 -12.10
C ILE A 211 -5.48 19.62 -12.34
N THR A 212 -5.11 19.12 -13.53
CA THR A 212 -5.12 17.68 -13.84
C THR A 212 -4.18 16.91 -12.94
N PHE A 213 -2.97 17.45 -12.69
CA PHE A 213 -2.01 16.84 -11.78
C PHE A 213 -2.54 16.78 -10.34
N LEU A 214 -3.13 17.88 -9.85
CA LEU A 214 -3.75 17.92 -8.51
C LEU A 214 -4.90 16.91 -8.41
N ALA A 215 -5.78 16.86 -9.40
CA ALA A 215 -6.89 15.90 -9.42
C ALA A 215 -6.41 14.45 -9.44
N CYS A 216 -5.41 14.10 -10.27
CA CYS A 216 -4.83 12.77 -10.28
C CYS A 216 -4.10 12.42 -8.96
N SER A 217 -3.40 13.39 -8.36
CA SER A 217 -2.75 13.21 -7.06
C SER A 217 -3.77 13.00 -5.94
N SER A 218 -4.93 13.68 -5.99
CA SER A 218 -6.04 13.47 -5.05
C SER A 218 -6.66 12.09 -5.19
N VAL A 219 -6.74 11.54 -6.40
CA VAL A 219 -7.23 10.16 -6.63
C VAL A 219 -6.31 9.13 -5.95
N VAL A 220 -5.01 9.32 -6.02
CA VAL A 220 -4.05 8.39 -5.42
C VAL A 220 -3.95 8.60 -3.90
N LEU A 221 -4.06 9.84 -3.43
CA LEU A 221 -4.23 10.13 -2.01
C LEU A 221 -5.47 9.42 -1.46
N TRP A 222 -6.60 9.49 -2.18
CA TRP A 222 -7.83 8.77 -1.85
C TRP A 222 -7.61 7.26 -1.74
N ALA A 223 -6.85 6.64 -2.64
CA ALA A 223 -6.51 5.23 -2.53
C ALA A 223 -5.77 4.89 -1.23
N GLY A 224 -4.86 5.78 -0.78
CA GLY A 224 -4.22 5.70 0.52
C GLY A 224 -5.21 5.86 1.68
N VAL A 225 -6.09 6.84 1.59
CA VAL A 225 -7.14 7.11 2.60
C VAL A 225 -8.07 5.92 2.77
N VAL A 226 -8.51 5.29 1.66
CA VAL A 226 -9.30 4.04 1.69
C VAL A 226 -8.54 2.90 2.35
N GLY A 227 -7.25 2.77 2.07
CA GLY A 227 -6.40 1.78 2.76
C GLY A 227 -6.40 1.99 4.28
N GLY A 228 -6.35 3.25 4.72
CA GLY A 228 -6.46 3.61 6.13
C GLY A 228 -7.82 3.24 6.73
N PHE A 229 -8.93 3.58 6.08
CA PHE A 229 -10.28 3.18 6.50
C PHE A 229 -10.39 1.65 6.61
N ASN A 230 -9.95 0.94 5.61
CA ASN A 230 -10.01 -0.52 5.61
C ASN A 230 -9.30 -1.09 6.84
N PHE A 231 -8.12 -0.58 7.16
CA PHE A 231 -7.34 -1.10 8.29
C PHE A 231 -7.91 -0.71 9.67
N THR A 232 -8.65 0.40 9.79
CA THR A 232 -9.18 0.90 11.07
C THR A 232 -10.65 0.59 11.26
N MET A 233 -11.49 0.86 10.26
CA MET A 233 -12.94 0.87 10.43
C MET A 233 -13.65 -0.35 9.83
N LEU A 234 -13.09 -0.98 8.78
CA LEU A 234 -13.76 -2.15 8.19
C LEU A 234 -13.99 -3.28 9.21
N PRO A 235 -12.99 -3.68 10.05
CA PRO A 235 -13.24 -4.71 11.05
C PRO A 235 -14.29 -4.30 12.08
N SER A 236 -14.26 -3.05 12.57
CA SER A 236 -15.24 -2.54 13.53
C SER A 236 -16.65 -2.42 12.92
N TYR A 237 -16.75 -2.00 11.67
CA TYR A 237 -18.01 -1.96 10.94
C TYR A 237 -18.58 -3.37 10.75
N ALA A 238 -17.77 -4.31 10.35
CA ALA A 238 -18.14 -5.71 10.15
C ALA A 238 -18.60 -6.39 11.45
N ALA A 239 -17.91 -6.11 12.56
CA ALA A 239 -18.31 -6.62 13.88
C ALA A 239 -19.68 -6.07 14.31
N GLY A 240 -19.98 -4.81 14.00
CA GLY A 240 -21.33 -4.23 14.23
C GLY A 240 -22.44 -4.96 13.47
N LEU A 241 -22.11 -5.67 12.38
CA LEU A 241 -23.01 -6.55 11.62
C LEU A 241 -22.97 -8.02 12.06
N GLY A 242 -22.21 -8.35 13.09
CA GLY A 242 -22.06 -9.71 13.60
C GLY A 242 -21.06 -10.59 12.82
N PHE A 243 -20.18 -10.00 12.00
CA PHE A 243 -19.18 -10.74 11.24
C PHE A 243 -17.94 -11.02 12.11
N ASN A 244 -17.36 -12.18 11.91
CA ASN A 244 -16.10 -12.59 12.57
C ASN A 244 -14.86 -12.13 11.78
N ALA A 245 -13.66 -12.39 12.30
CA ALA A 245 -12.42 -11.95 11.66
C ALA A 245 -12.15 -12.69 10.34
N THR A 246 -12.61 -13.92 10.19
CA THR A 246 -12.53 -14.66 8.91
C THR A 246 -13.38 -14.01 7.84
N ASP A 247 -14.60 -13.57 8.18
CA ASP A 247 -15.48 -12.85 7.27
C ASP A 247 -14.84 -11.55 6.77
N VAL A 248 -14.23 -10.80 7.67
CA VAL A 248 -13.44 -9.61 7.33
C VAL A 248 -12.27 -9.99 6.40
N GLY A 249 -11.61 -11.09 6.67
CA GLY A 249 -10.54 -11.62 5.81
C GLY A 249 -11.01 -11.94 4.39
N ILE A 250 -12.22 -12.49 4.23
CA ILE A 250 -12.85 -12.73 2.91
C ILE A 250 -13.13 -11.40 2.19
N ILE A 251 -13.64 -10.39 2.91
CA ILE A 251 -13.87 -9.06 2.34
C ILE A 251 -12.57 -8.46 1.82
N TYR A 252 -11.47 -8.55 2.58
CA TYR A 252 -10.14 -8.10 2.15
C TYR A 252 -9.64 -8.84 0.91
N LEU A 253 -9.83 -10.17 0.87
CA LEU A 253 -9.42 -11.00 -0.28
C LEU A 253 -10.16 -10.56 -1.54
N VAL A 254 -11.47 -10.37 -1.46
CA VAL A 254 -12.30 -9.94 -2.59
C VAL A 254 -11.97 -8.51 -3.02
N TYR A 255 -11.80 -7.59 -2.07
CA TYR A 255 -11.37 -6.21 -2.33
C TYR A 255 -10.00 -6.16 -3.02
N GLY A 256 -9.00 -6.84 -2.47
CA GLY A 256 -7.66 -6.90 -3.02
C GLY A 256 -7.60 -7.61 -4.36
N GLY A 257 -8.30 -8.74 -4.50
CA GLY A 257 -8.43 -9.50 -5.73
C GLY A 257 -9.09 -8.68 -6.85
N SER A 258 -10.19 -7.99 -6.55
CA SER A 258 -10.86 -7.08 -7.48
C SER A 258 -9.92 -5.94 -7.91
N THR A 259 -9.25 -5.30 -6.93
CA THR A 259 -8.30 -4.22 -7.24
C THR A 259 -7.20 -4.70 -8.18
N ALA A 260 -6.61 -5.86 -7.92
CA ALA A 260 -5.53 -6.42 -8.74
C ALA A 260 -6.00 -6.79 -10.16
N LEU A 261 -7.14 -7.49 -10.26
CA LEU A 261 -7.71 -7.92 -11.53
C LEU A 261 -8.03 -6.72 -12.43
N PHE A 262 -8.75 -5.76 -11.87
CA PHE A 262 -9.19 -4.59 -12.63
C PHE A 262 -8.06 -3.60 -12.90
N ASN A 263 -7.02 -3.54 -12.06
CA ASN A 263 -5.81 -2.77 -12.33
C ASN A 263 -5.11 -3.27 -13.60
N ILE A 264 -4.98 -4.60 -13.78
CA ILE A 264 -4.38 -5.20 -14.98
C ILE A 264 -5.26 -4.92 -16.22
N TYR A 265 -6.57 -5.11 -16.09
CA TYR A 265 -7.49 -4.96 -17.20
C TYR A 265 -7.60 -3.50 -17.66
N PHE A 266 -7.86 -2.58 -16.75
CA PHE A 266 -8.04 -1.16 -17.06
C PHE A 266 -6.72 -0.40 -17.27
N GLY A 267 -5.60 -0.90 -16.76
CA GLY A 267 -4.28 -0.38 -17.09
C GLY A 267 -4.03 -0.44 -18.61
N ARG A 268 -4.34 -1.58 -19.24
CA ARG A 268 -4.24 -1.73 -20.71
C ARG A 268 -5.20 -0.81 -21.47
N GLN A 269 -6.37 -0.53 -20.92
CA GLN A 269 -7.33 0.40 -21.55
C GLN A 269 -6.87 1.85 -21.40
N ALA A 270 -6.29 2.22 -20.26
CA ALA A 270 -5.73 3.54 -20.03
C ALA A 270 -4.62 3.89 -21.05
N ASP A 271 -3.82 2.90 -21.46
CA ASP A 271 -2.79 3.08 -22.48
C ASP A 271 -3.38 3.38 -23.89
N ARG A 272 -4.60 2.92 -24.16
CA ARG A 272 -5.31 3.14 -25.43
C ARG A 272 -6.03 4.50 -25.51
N GLY A 273 -6.16 5.22 -24.41
CA GLY A 273 -6.90 6.49 -24.29
C GLY A 273 -7.92 6.42 -23.15
N ALA A 274 -8.98 7.19 -23.18
CA ALA A 274 -10.10 7.16 -22.21
C ALA A 274 -9.70 7.32 -20.73
N LYS A 275 -8.53 7.91 -20.44
CA LYS A 275 -7.97 8.01 -19.07
C LYS A 275 -8.89 8.78 -18.12
N LYS A 276 -9.38 9.96 -18.57
CA LYS A 276 -10.34 10.77 -17.79
C LYS A 276 -11.59 9.97 -17.45
N ARG A 277 -12.15 9.25 -18.43
CA ARG A 277 -13.36 8.44 -18.25
C ARG A 277 -13.14 7.33 -17.22
N LEU A 278 -12.00 6.63 -17.29
CA LEU A 278 -11.65 5.57 -16.33
C LEU A 278 -11.45 6.12 -14.91
N ILE A 279 -10.81 7.28 -14.78
CA ILE A 279 -10.62 7.93 -13.47
C ILE A 279 -11.97 8.31 -12.89
N PHE A 280 -12.82 9.00 -13.65
CA PHE A 280 -14.13 9.43 -13.18
C PHE A 280 -15.03 8.24 -12.80
N THR A 281 -15.18 7.25 -13.69
CA THR A 281 -16.04 6.09 -13.42
C THR A 281 -15.54 5.25 -12.25
N GLY A 282 -14.20 5.12 -12.10
CA GLY A 282 -13.61 4.43 -10.96
C GLY A 282 -13.85 5.15 -9.63
N CYS A 283 -13.68 6.47 -9.59
CA CYS A 283 -13.98 7.28 -8.39
C CYS A 283 -15.49 7.26 -8.07
N LEU A 284 -16.35 7.36 -9.08
CA LEU A 284 -17.80 7.29 -8.91
C LEU A 284 -18.23 5.94 -8.32
N LEU A 285 -17.70 4.84 -8.85
CA LEU A 285 -17.98 3.50 -8.33
C LEU A 285 -17.55 3.37 -6.86
N GLY A 286 -16.38 3.90 -6.50
CA GLY A 286 -15.92 3.96 -5.10
C GLY A 286 -16.85 4.80 -4.21
N ALA A 287 -17.30 5.96 -4.68
CA ALA A 287 -18.24 6.81 -3.95
C ALA A 287 -19.61 6.12 -3.74
N LEU A 288 -20.13 5.47 -4.78
CA LEU A 288 -21.37 4.70 -4.69
C LEU A 288 -21.23 3.51 -3.74
N SER A 289 -20.08 2.82 -3.74
CA SER A 289 -19.80 1.72 -2.81
C SER A 289 -19.83 2.21 -1.35
N PHE A 290 -19.17 3.33 -1.02
CA PHE A 290 -19.24 3.89 0.32
C PHE A 290 -20.63 4.39 0.70
N ALA A 291 -21.34 5.05 -0.22
CA ALA A 291 -22.70 5.56 0.02
C ALA A 291 -23.69 4.42 0.29
N ALA A 292 -23.48 3.26 -0.30
CA ALA A 292 -24.35 2.10 -0.13
C ALA A 292 -24.02 1.24 1.10
N LEU A 293 -22.84 1.42 1.74
CA LEU A 293 -22.45 0.63 2.91
C LEU A 293 -23.49 0.66 4.04
N PRO A 294 -24.09 1.81 4.44
CA PRO A 294 -25.09 1.84 5.50
C PRO A 294 -26.36 1.06 5.18
N LEU A 295 -26.59 0.71 3.91
CA LEU A 295 -27.74 -0.09 3.46
C LEU A 295 -27.44 -1.60 3.42
N ALA A 296 -26.19 -1.98 3.69
CA ALA A 296 -25.75 -3.37 3.60
C ALA A 296 -26.06 -4.12 4.90
N ASN A 297 -26.91 -5.15 4.79
CA ASN A 297 -27.38 -5.92 5.94
C ASN A 297 -26.82 -7.35 6.03
N GLY A 298 -25.84 -7.69 5.19
CA GLY A 298 -25.30 -9.06 5.17
C GLY A 298 -23.95 -9.16 4.48
N MET A 299 -23.28 -10.29 4.73
CA MET A 299 -21.92 -10.59 4.26
C MET A 299 -21.78 -10.42 2.74
N ILE A 300 -22.72 -10.93 1.95
CA ILE A 300 -22.67 -10.86 0.49
C ILE A 300 -22.70 -9.41 0.01
N THR A 301 -23.62 -8.59 0.56
CA THR A 301 -23.77 -7.17 0.18
C THR A 301 -22.52 -6.37 0.51
N VAL A 302 -21.98 -6.51 1.72
CA VAL A 302 -20.74 -5.84 2.11
C VAL A 302 -19.58 -6.27 1.20
N THR A 303 -19.44 -7.58 0.95
CA THR A 303 -18.38 -8.11 0.08
C THR A 303 -18.49 -7.57 -1.34
N LEU A 304 -19.70 -7.48 -1.91
CA LEU A 304 -19.92 -6.91 -3.24
C LEU A 304 -19.60 -5.41 -3.30
N LEU A 305 -19.93 -4.65 -2.25
CA LEU A 305 -19.59 -3.22 -2.18
C LEU A 305 -18.06 -3.02 -2.09
N PHE A 306 -17.34 -3.87 -1.34
CA PHE A 306 -15.88 -3.84 -1.32
C PHE A 306 -15.26 -4.34 -2.63
N ALA A 307 -15.89 -5.28 -3.34
CA ALA A 307 -15.50 -5.64 -4.70
C ALA A 307 -15.63 -4.44 -5.66
N GLY A 308 -16.74 -3.70 -5.56
CA GLY A 308 -16.97 -2.46 -6.31
C GLY A 308 -15.95 -1.37 -6.00
N LEU A 309 -15.63 -1.17 -4.71
CA LEU A 309 -14.58 -0.26 -4.27
C LEU A 309 -13.20 -0.65 -4.85
N GLY A 310 -12.86 -1.94 -4.78
CA GLY A 310 -11.63 -2.48 -5.36
C GLY A 310 -11.57 -2.29 -6.88
N MET A 311 -12.66 -2.56 -7.58
CA MET A 311 -12.79 -2.29 -9.02
C MET A 311 -12.59 -0.82 -9.33
N GLY A 312 -13.24 0.08 -8.57
CA GLY A 312 -13.10 1.52 -8.74
C GLY A 312 -11.65 2.00 -8.62
N LEU A 313 -10.93 1.54 -7.60
CA LEU A 313 -9.50 1.85 -7.43
C LEU A 313 -8.64 1.21 -8.53
N GLY A 314 -8.96 -0.01 -8.93
CA GLY A 314 -8.29 -0.71 -10.04
C GLY A 314 -8.47 -0.03 -11.40
N MET A 315 -9.54 0.76 -11.58
CA MET A 315 -9.76 1.61 -12.75
C MET A 315 -9.02 2.95 -12.64
N ALA A 316 -9.20 3.65 -11.52
CA ALA A 316 -8.77 5.03 -11.36
C ALA A 316 -7.23 5.17 -11.22
N ASN A 317 -6.59 4.31 -10.42
CA ASN A 317 -5.15 4.44 -10.11
C ASN A 317 -4.24 4.29 -11.34
N PRO A 318 -4.34 3.24 -12.18
CA PRO A 318 -3.48 3.11 -13.36
C PRO A 318 -3.75 4.20 -14.39
N ALA A 319 -5.01 4.63 -14.55
CA ALA A 319 -5.38 5.69 -15.46
C ALA A 319 -4.82 7.05 -15.02
N ALA A 320 -4.85 7.36 -13.71
CA ALA A 320 -4.25 8.57 -13.16
C ALA A 320 -2.72 8.56 -13.33
N ALA A 321 -2.05 7.45 -13.05
CA ALA A 321 -0.61 7.30 -13.25
C ALA A 321 -0.21 7.46 -14.73
N ALA A 322 -0.96 6.87 -15.65
CA ALA A 322 -0.72 6.99 -17.09
C ALA A 322 -0.96 8.42 -17.60
N LEU A 323 -1.97 9.14 -17.06
CA LEU A 323 -2.24 10.52 -17.44
C LEU A 323 -1.15 11.48 -16.96
N ILE A 324 -0.65 11.27 -15.75
CA ILE A 324 0.48 12.05 -15.21
C ILE A 324 1.73 11.82 -16.05
N ALA A 325 2.02 10.59 -16.45
CA ALA A 325 3.16 10.28 -17.31
C ALA A 325 3.08 11.01 -18.68
N ASP A 326 1.88 11.16 -19.24
CA ASP A 326 1.67 11.88 -20.51
C ASP A 326 1.81 13.41 -20.40
N THR A 327 1.63 13.97 -19.20
CA THR A 327 1.69 15.43 -18.97
C THR A 327 3.04 15.89 -18.39
N THR A 328 3.98 14.95 -18.24
CA THR A 328 5.30 15.21 -17.65
C THR A 328 6.40 14.95 -18.69
N SER A 329 7.44 15.80 -18.72
CA SER A 329 8.61 15.56 -19.56
C SER A 329 9.33 14.28 -19.17
N ALA A 330 9.94 13.59 -20.15
CA ALA A 330 10.63 12.32 -19.92
C ALA A 330 11.76 12.44 -18.88
N SER A 331 12.45 13.60 -18.87
CA SER A 331 13.55 13.92 -17.94
C SER A 331 13.10 14.04 -16.48
N ARG A 332 11.85 14.41 -16.21
CA ARG A 332 11.31 14.70 -14.87
C ARG A 332 10.28 13.70 -14.36
N ARG A 333 10.01 12.63 -15.10
CA ARG A 333 9.03 11.60 -14.70
C ARG A 333 9.30 11.02 -13.32
N GLY A 334 10.56 10.76 -12.97
CA GLY A 334 10.91 10.21 -11.66
C GLY A 334 10.52 11.12 -10.49
N GLU A 335 10.72 12.45 -10.65
CA GLU A 335 10.34 13.46 -9.64
C GLU A 335 8.83 13.52 -9.46
N VAL A 336 8.09 13.54 -10.56
CA VAL A 336 6.61 13.59 -10.55
C VAL A 336 6.02 12.33 -9.96
N TYR A 337 6.56 11.14 -10.29
CA TYR A 337 6.13 9.89 -9.66
C TYR A 337 6.48 9.84 -8.17
N GLY A 338 7.58 10.46 -7.74
CA GLY A 338 7.92 10.63 -6.32
C GLY A 338 6.85 11.42 -5.58
N ILE A 339 6.43 12.58 -6.11
CA ILE A 339 5.35 13.41 -5.53
C ILE A 339 4.03 12.61 -5.50
N PHE A 340 3.71 11.91 -6.58
CA PHE A 340 2.51 11.10 -6.70
C PHE A 340 2.47 9.97 -5.66
N ASN A 341 3.59 9.26 -5.46
CA ASN A 341 3.68 8.23 -4.42
C ASN A 341 3.64 8.83 -3.01
N THR A 342 4.21 10.01 -2.80
CA THR A 342 4.10 10.74 -1.53
C THR A 342 2.65 11.10 -1.22
N ALA A 343 1.86 11.54 -2.20
CA ALA A 343 0.43 11.78 -2.03
C ALA A 343 -0.31 10.51 -1.56
N ARG A 344 -0.01 9.34 -2.17
CA ARG A 344 -0.57 8.06 -1.74
C ARG A 344 -0.20 7.70 -0.30
N MET A 345 1.08 7.84 0.04
CA MET A 345 1.55 7.56 1.41
C MET A 345 0.95 8.52 2.43
N SER A 346 0.79 9.80 2.08
CA SER A 346 0.08 10.77 2.93
C SER A 346 -1.36 10.33 3.19
N GLY A 347 -2.04 9.77 2.19
CA GLY A 347 -3.37 9.18 2.37
C GLY A 347 -3.39 8.03 3.37
N VAL A 348 -2.39 7.14 3.33
CA VAL A 348 -2.25 6.04 4.30
C VAL A 348 -2.07 6.55 5.73
N VAL A 349 -1.42 7.71 5.91
CA VAL A 349 -1.23 8.34 7.22
C VAL A 349 -2.49 9.08 7.68
N ILE A 350 -3.12 9.86 6.80
CA ILE A 350 -4.25 10.74 7.13
C ILE A 350 -5.55 9.93 7.25
N GLY A 351 -5.72 8.89 6.44
CA GLY A 351 -6.95 8.08 6.40
C GLY A 351 -7.38 7.52 7.75
N PRO A 352 -6.49 6.82 8.49
CA PRO A 352 -6.81 6.29 9.81
C PRO A 352 -7.17 7.37 10.82
N LEU A 353 -6.53 8.55 10.77
CA LEU A 353 -6.83 9.68 11.65
C LEU A 353 -8.24 10.23 11.40
N ILE A 354 -8.59 10.44 10.13
CA ILE A 354 -9.95 10.87 9.76
C ILE A 354 -10.96 9.81 10.20
N ALA A 355 -10.67 8.54 9.94
CA ALA A 355 -11.56 7.44 10.28
C ALA A 355 -11.80 7.34 11.79
N GLY A 356 -10.73 7.38 12.59
CA GLY A 356 -10.81 7.31 14.05
C GLY A 356 -11.53 8.51 14.65
N LEU A 357 -11.16 9.73 14.24
CA LEU A 357 -11.77 10.97 14.75
C LEU A 357 -13.28 11.03 14.43
N THR A 358 -13.67 10.71 13.21
CA THR A 358 -15.09 10.71 12.82
C THR A 358 -15.87 9.60 13.49
N ALA A 359 -15.23 8.46 13.80
CA ALA A 359 -15.85 7.36 14.52
C ALA A 359 -16.09 7.70 16.01
N ASP A 360 -15.19 8.40 16.68
CA ASP A 360 -15.40 8.87 18.05
C ASP A 360 -16.49 9.94 18.14
N LEU A 361 -16.62 10.80 17.13
CA LEU A 361 -17.62 11.88 17.13
C LEU A 361 -19.03 11.42 16.76
N GLN A 362 -19.18 10.46 15.85
CA GLN A 362 -20.46 10.11 15.21
C GLN A 362 -20.66 8.59 15.06
N GLY A 363 -19.85 7.78 15.73
CA GLY A 363 -19.84 6.33 15.56
C GLY A 363 -19.18 5.87 14.26
N VAL A 364 -19.09 4.55 14.09
CA VAL A 364 -18.47 3.93 12.90
C VAL A 364 -19.23 4.31 11.61
N GLU A 365 -20.56 4.43 11.67
CA GLU A 365 -21.36 4.92 10.54
C GLU A 365 -21.05 6.37 10.17
N GLY A 366 -20.72 7.22 11.16
CA GLY A 366 -20.26 8.59 10.92
C GLY A 366 -18.96 8.62 10.11
N SER A 367 -18.06 7.68 10.39
CA SER A 367 -16.84 7.50 9.59
C SER A 367 -17.18 7.09 8.15
N VAL A 368 -18.12 6.16 7.93
CA VAL A 368 -18.56 5.78 6.58
C VAL A 368 -19.13 6.99 5.83
N ARG A 369 -19.95 7.83 6.49
CA ARG A 369 -20.50 9.07 5.89
C ARG A 369 -19.39 10.06 5.51
N ALA A 370 -18.41 10.28 6.38
CA ALA A 370 -17.27 11.16 6.12
C ALA A 370 -16.47 10.68 4.89
N PHE A 371 -16.22 9.37 4.79
CA PHE A 371 -15.53 8.79 3.63
C PHE A 371 -16.39 8.85 2.36
N THR A 372 -17.70 8.71 2.46
CA THR A 372 -18.62 8.96 1.33
C THR A 372 -18.50 10.38 0.81
N LEU A 373 -18.51 11.38 1.69
CA LEU A 373 -18.39 12.79 1.30
C LEU A 373 -17.02 13.07 0.64
N LEU A 374 -15.95 12.52 1.19
CA LEU A 374 -14.61 12.63 0.60
C LEU A 374 -14.55 11.97 -0.79
N ALA A 375 -15.14 10.79 -0.96
CA ALA A 375 -15.21 10.09 -2.24
C ALA A 375 -15.97 10.91 -3.29
N VAL A 376 -17.10 11.50 -2.91
CA VAL A 376 -17.90 12.39 -3.78
C VAL A 376 -17.08 13.63 -4.16
N ALA A 377 -16.45 14.30 -3.18
CA ALA A 377 -15.62 15.48 -3.44
C ALA A 377 -14.49 15.19 -4.44
N ILE A 378 -13.81 14.05 -4.28
CA ILE A 378 -12.76 13.62 -5.21
C ILE A 378 -13.33 13.27 -6.57
N THR A 379 -14.47 12.59 -6.63
CA THR A 379 -15.16 12.30 -7.89
C THR A 379 -15.50 13.59 -8.65
N VAL A 380 -16.04 14.60 -7.97
CA VAL A 380 -16.31 15.92 -8.57
C VAL A 380 -15.03 16.57 -9.06
N LEU A 381 -13.95 16.51 -8.28
CA LEU A 381 -12.65 17.07 -8.68
C LEU A 381 -12.12 16.41 -9.96
N THR A 382 -12.42 15.12 -10.22
CA THR A 382 -11.98 14.46 -11.47
C THR A 382 -12.63 15.04 -12.73
N LEU A 383 -13.74 15.76 -12.62
CA LEU A 383 -14.37 16.43 -13.76
C LEU A 383 -13.46 17.53 -14.34
N SER A 384 -12.61 18.13 -13.52
CA SER A 384 -11.64 19.16 -13.93
C SER A 384 -10.44 18.60 -14.72
N ILE A 385 -10.30 17.28 -14.81
CA ILE A 385 -9.22 16.63 -15.56
C ILE A 385 -9.33 16.94 -17.04
N ARG A 386 -8.19 17.36 -17.61
CA ARG A 386 -8.02 17.55 -19.06
C ARG A 386 -7.22 16.37 -19.62
N GLU A 387 -7.73 15.75 -20.70
CA GLU A 387 -6.97 14.72 -21.42
C GLU A 387 -5.80 15.32 -22.18
N SER A 388 -4.68 14.62 -22.17
CA SER A 388 -3.49 15.02 -22.93
C SER A 388 -3.67 14.66 -24.41
N ASN A 389 -3.64 15.65 -25.30
CA ASN A 389 -3.49 15.41 -26.72
C ASN A 389 -2.04 14.98 -26.99
N LYS A 390 -1.79 13.66 -27.14
CA LYS A 390 -0.46 13.08 -27.42
C LYS A 390 0.28 13.71 -28.62
N ALA A 391 -0.41 14.44 -29.48
CA ALA A 391 0.16 15.06 -30.68
C ALA A 391 1.05 16.29 -30.45
N LYS A 392 1.07 16.87 -29.23
CA LYS A 392 1.79 18.15 -28.96
C LYS A 392 3.19 17.98 -28.32
N TYR A 393 3.57 16.79 -27.93
CA TYR A 393 4.81 16.55 -27.16
C TYR A 393 5.69 15.41 -27.70
N LYS A 394 5.55 15.09 -29.01
CA LYS A 394 6.55 14.30 -29.75
C LYS A 394 7.61 15.20 -30.37
#